data_b0b252a529107ebb69bcbd5c17262f4d
#
_entry.id   b0b252a529107ebb69bcbd5c17262f4d
#
_cell.length_a   1.000
_cell.length_b   1.000
_cell.length_c   1.000
_cell.angle_alpha   90.00
_cell.angle_beta   90.00
_cell.angle_gamma   90.00
#
_symmetry.space_group_name_H-M   'P 1'
#
loop_
_entity.id
_entity.type
_entity.pdbx_description
1 polymer ?
#
loop_
_entity_poly.entity_id
_entity_poly.type
_entity_poly.pdbx_seq_one_letter_code
_entity_poly.pdbx_strand_id
1 'polypeptide(L)'
;MNQIEDYIIVKNTIPKDLCKTMIDECNRKKWQKHKWNNYTTGTNTSEATKELDVMPCTREQQDRMTPSLARALDEYQKIVSWEGDKTGGQWLSKFSPIRFNKCKVGTMMRKHYDHIHSIFDGKMKGVPLVSIVGNLNEDYEGSEFHCRDKEIKLKTGDILMFPSNFMYPHEVTECTKGTRYSFVSWAF
;
A
#
# COMPACT_ATOMS: atom_id res chain seq x y z
N MET A 1 5.09 12.35 -24.16
CA MET A 1 5.95 11.41 -23.38
C MET A 1 5.49 11.53 -21.95
N ASN A 2 5.01 10.45 -21.34
CA ASN A 2 4.55 10.48 -19.95
C ASN A 2 5.73 10.77 -19.03
N GLN A 3 5.51 11.63 -18.04
CA GLN A 3 6.48 11.86 -16.97
C GLN A 3 6.40 10.71 -15.97
N ILE A 4 7.46 10.48 -15.23
CA ILE A 4 7.52 9.38 -14.25
C ILE A 4 6.42 9.51 -13.16
N GLU A 5 6.00 10.73 -12.85
CA GLU A 5 4.92 11.04 -11.91
C GLU A 5 3.53 10.66 -12.42
N ASP A 6 3.35 10.57 -13.73
CA ASP A 6 2.06 10.19 -14.34
C ASP A 6 1.64 8.75 -14.01
N TYR A 7 2.60 7.94 -13.53
CA TYR A 7 2.35 6.59 -13.06
C TYR A 7 1.97 6.49 -11.57
N ILE A 8 1.86 7.63 -10.86
CA ILE A 8 1.38 7.72 -9.49
C ILE A 8 -0.10 8.09 -9.55
N ILE A 9 -0.99 7.12 -9.34
CA ILE A 9 -2.43 7.26 -9.58
C ILE A 9 -3.21 6.97 -8.32
N VAL A 10 -4.18 7.84 -8.01
CA VAL A 10 -5.12 7.69 -6.89
C VAL A 10 -6.52 7.44 -7.43
N LYS A 11 -7.21 6.43 -6.90
CA LYS A 11 -8.61 6.10 -7.22
C LYS A 11 -9.42 5.88 -5.95
N ASN A 12 -10.58 6.49 -5.83
CA ASN A 12 -11.50 6.29 -4.71
C ASN A 12 -12.44 5.12 -5.04
N THR A 13 -12.09 3.93 -4.59
CA THR A 13 -12.83 2.69 -4.92
C THR A 13 -13.34 1.91 -3.71
N ILE A 14 -12.89 2.24 -2.49
CA ILE A 14 -13.32 1.53 -1.28
C ILE A 14 -14.51 2.28 -0.66
N PRO A 15 -15.67 1.63 -0.47
CA PRO A 15 -16.79 2.23 0.25
C PRO A 15 -16.38 2.64 1.68
N LYS A 16 -16.86 3.80 2.15
CA LYS A 16 -16.51 4.34 3.47
C LYS A 16 -16.96 3.44 4.63
N ASP A 17 -18.10 2.79 4.49
CA ASP A 17 -18.60 1.81 5.46
C ASP A 17 -17.70 0.57 5.55
N LEU A 18 -17.15 0.12 4.41
CA LEU A 18 -16.16 -0.96 4.40
C LEU A 18 -14.85 -0.53 5.07
N CYS A 19 -14.38 0.71 4.83
CA CYS A 19 -13.21 1.24 5.54
C CYS A 19 -13.41 1.20 7.05
N LYS A 20 -14.54 1.71 7.53
CA LYS A 20 -14.90 1.69 8.95
C LYS A 20 -14.94 0.26 9.50
N THR A 21 -15.60 -0.65 8.80
CA THR A 21 -15.68 -2.06 9.18
C THR A 21 -14.30 -2.70 9.32
N MET A 22 -13.39 -2.44 8.36
CA MET A 22 -12.01 -2.95 8.42
C MET A 22 -11.26 -2.42 9.65
N ILE A 23 -11.39 -1.12 9.95
CA ILE A 23 -10.76 -0.52 11.14
C ILE A 23 -11.29 -1.15 12.43
N ASP A 24 -12.60 -1.28 12.56
CA ASP A 24 -13.25 -1.84 13.75
C ASP A 24 -12.82 -3.30 13.99
N GLU A 25 -12.77 -4.10 12.94
CA GLU A 25 -12.29 -5.49 13.01
C GLU A 25 -10.80 -5.59 13.37
N CYS A 26 -9.96 -4.75 12.75
CA CYS A 26 -8.54 -4.71 13.02
C CYS A 26 -8.24 -4.32 14.47
N ASN A 27 -9.00 -3.39 15.04
CA ASN A 27 -8.80 -2.95 16.43
C ASN A 27 -9.18 -4.01 17.50
N ARG A 28 -9.90 -5.06 17.10
CA ARG A 28 -10.20 -6.21 17.97
C ARG A 28 -9.08 -7.27 17.97
N LYS A 29 -8.02 -7.06 17.18
CA LYS A 29 -6.95 -8.03 16.97
C LYS A 29 -5.61 -7.50 17.47
N LYS A 30 -4.64 -8.41 17.61
CA LYS A 30 -3.28 -8.05 18.01
C LYS A 30 -2.48 -7.50 16.84
N TRP A 31 -1.89 -6.33 17.02
CA TRP A 31 -0.95 -5.69 16.11
C TRP A 31 0.49 -6.06 16.48
N GLN A 32 1.38 -6.03 15.48
CA GLN A 32 2.81 -6.27 15.65
C GLN A 32 3.57 -5.06 15.11
N LYS A 33 4.75 -4.78 15.67
CA LYS A 33 5.62 -3.75 15.11
C LYS A 33 6.13 -4.15 13.76
N HIS A 34 6.16 -3.20 12.82
CA HIS A 34 6.81 -3.39 11.53
C HIS A 34 8.30 -3.71 11.73
N LYS A 35 8.84 -4.59 10.90
CA LYS A 35 10.26 -4.97 10.91
C LYS A 35 10.85 -4.82 9.53
N TRP A 36 12.04 -4.27 9.47
CA TRP A 36 12.82 -4.16 8.24
C TRP A 36 13.68 -5.41 8.07
N ASN A 37 13.66 -5.98 6.88
CA ASN A 37 14.57 -7.05 6.54
C ASN A 37 15.92 -6.46 6.08
N ASN A 38 17.00 -6.87 6.75
CA ASN A 38 18.35 -6.58 6.28
C ASN A 38 18.80 -7.73 5.37
N TYR A 39 18.78 -7.52 4.09
CA TYR A 39 19.14 -8.54 3.09
C TYR A 39 20.60 -8.99 3.12
N THR A 40 21.51 -8.15 3.66
CA THR A 40 22.92 -8.49 3.80
C THR A 40 23.16 -9.46 4.96
N THR A 41 22.47 -9.26 6.08
CA THR A 41 22.67 -10.07 7.29
C THR A 41 21.59 -11.13 7.50
N GLY A 42 20.50 -11.08 6.72
CA GLY A 42 19.32 -11.94 6.91
C GLY A 42 18.54 -11.65 8.19
N THR A 43 18.83 -10.54 8.87
CA THR A 43 18.19 -10.19 10.16
C THR A 43 17.07 -9.18 9.96
N ASN A 44 16.05 -9.27 10.83
CA ASN A 44 14.99 -8.28 10.90
C ASN A 44 15.33 -7.23 11.96
N THR A 45 15.27 -5.95 11.59
CA THR A 45 15.50 -4.83 12.49
C THR A 45 14.23 -3.99 12.63
N SER A 46 14.00 -3.44 13.82
CA SER A 46 12.89 -2.53 14.11
C SER A 46 13.34 -1.49 15.13
N GLU A 47 13.12 -0.21 14.84
CA GLU A 47 13.15 0.85 15.84
C GLU A 47 11.78 0.89 16.53
N ALA A 48 11.56 0.01 17.51
CA ALA A 48 10.26 -0.31 18.06
C ALA A 48 9.40 0.89 18.49
N THR A 49 10.03 2.02 18.85
CA THR A 49 9.33 3.25 19.26
C THR A 49 8.81 4.05 18.09
N LYS A 50 9.50 4.05 16.94
CA LYS A 50 9.15 4.84 15.75
C LYS A 50 8.41 4.07 14.67
N GLU A 51 8.51 2.74 14.66
CA GLU A 51 7.85 1.92 13.64
C GLU A 51 6.34 1.86 13.86
N LEU A 52 5.59 1.95 12.76
CA LEU A 52 4.15 1.70 12.76
C LEU A 52 3.82 0.24 13.12
N ASP A 53 2.58 0.00 13.47
CA ASP A 53 2.09 -1.35 13.73
C ASP A 53 1.53 -1.97 12.43
N VAL A 54 1.72 -3.27 12.27
CA VAL A 54 1.25 -4.03 11.10
C VAL A 54 0.44 -5.26 11.51
N MET A 55 -0.45 -5.69 10.62
CA MET A 55 -1.25 -6.89 10.82
C MET A 55 -1.61 -7.51 9.45
N PRO A 56 -1.46 -8.84 9.25
CA PRO A 56 -1.98 -9.50 8.06
C PRO A 56 -3.51 -9.51 8.06
N CYS A 57 -4.13 -9.39 6.90
CA CYS A 57 -5.58 -9.58 6.77
C CYS A 57 -5.98 -11.05 6.95
N THR A 58 -7.24 -11.28 7.30
CA THR A 58 -7.85 -12.61 7.20
C THR A 58 -8.32 -12.87 5.76
N ARG A 59 -8.59 -14.13 5.45
CA ARG A 59 -9.18 -14.51 4.15
C ARG A 59 -10.47 -13.75 3.87
N GLU A 60 -11.36 -13.66 4.85
CA GLU A 60 -12.63 -12.95 4.75
C GLU A 60 -12.45 -11.44 4.49
N GLN A 61 -11.51 -10.80 5.19
CA GLN A 61 -11.18 -9.39 4.94
C GLN A 61 -10.61 -9.20 3.52
N GLN A 62 -9.72 -10.09 3.08
CA GLN A 62 -9.18 -10.08 1.73
C GLN A 62 -10.30 -10.18 0.69
N ASP A 63 -11.20 -11.13 0.85
CA ASP A 63 -12.30 -11.39 -0.10
C ASP A 63 -13.23 -10.16 -0.21
N ARG A 64 -13.53 -9.47 0.90
CA ARG A 64 -14.33 -8.23 0.90
C ARG A 64 -13.62 -7.04 0.28
N MET A 65 -12.30 -6.95 0.39
CA MET A 65 -11.49 -5.85 -0.16
C MET A 65 -11.15 -6.05 -1.64
N THR A 66 -11.06 -7.29 -2.10
CA THR A 66 -10.65 -7.65 -3.47
C THR A 66 -11.43 -6.92 -4.57
N PRO A 67 -12.76 -6.76 -4.52
CA PRO A 67 -13.48 -6.03 -5.58
C PRO A 67 -13.02 -4.57 -5.74
N SER A 68 -12.71 -3.89 -4.63
CA SER A 68 -12.21 -2.51 -4.66
C SER A 68 -10.79 -2.42 -5.23
N LEU A 69 -9.91 -3.36 -4.86
CA LEU A 69 -8.56 -3.45 -5.40
C LEU A 69 -8.58 -3.77 -6.90
N ALA A 70 -9.40 -4.73 -7.32
CA ALA A 70 -9.53 -5.13 -8.71
C ALA A 70 -10.00 -3.96 -9.58
N ARG A 71 -11.01 -3.20 -9.13
CA ARG A 71 -11.49 -2.01 -9.84
C ARG A 71 -10.38 -0.94 -9.96
N ALA A 72 -9.69 -0.64 -8.86
CA ALA A 72 -8.61 0.34 -8.88
C ALA A 72 -7.49 -0.08 -9.85
N LEU A 73 -7.11 -1.36 -9.83
CA LEU A 73 -6.07 -1.89 -10.70
C LEU A 73 -6.48 -1.89 -12.17
N ASP A 74 -7.74 -2.23 -12.49
CA ASP A 74 -8.27 -2.15 -13.86
C ASP A 74 -8.20 -0.70 -14.39
N GLU A 75 -8.61 0.28 -13.57
CA GLU A 75 -8.50 1.69 -13.94
C GLU A 75 -7.03 2.14 -14.07
N TYR A 76 -6.14 1.67 -13.20
CA TYR A 76 -4.71 1.95 -13.28
C TYR A 76 -4.13 1.45 -14.60
N GLN A 77 -4.36 0.19 -14.94
CA GLN A 77 -3.86 -0.44 -16.17
C GLN A 77 -4.31 0.32 -17.42
N LYS A 78 -5.59 0.74 -17.48
CA LYS A 78 -6.11 1.53 -18.61
C LYS A 78 -5.41 2.88 -18.79
N ILE A 79 -4.98 3.50 -17.67
CA ILE A 79 -4.31 4.81 -17.72
C ILE A 79 -2.85 4.67 -18.16
N VAL A 80 -2.15 3.64 -17.65
CA VAL A 80 -0.71 3.45 -17.91
C VAL A 80 -0.43 2.66 -19.20
N SER A 81 -1.44 2.02 -19.80
CA SER A 81 -1.31 1.31 -21.07
C SER A 81 -1.00 2.28 -22.21
N TRP A 82 -0.22 1.83 -23.16
CA TRP A 82 0.11 2.61 -24.35
C TRP A 82 -0.98 2.47 -25.44
N GLU A 83 -1.10 3.47 -26.29
CA GLU A 83 -2.04 3.44 -27.41
C GLU A 83 -1.72 2.26 -28.35
N GLY A 84 -2.73 1.44 -28.64
CA GLY A 84 -2.58 0.22 -29.45
C GLY A 84 -2.27 -1.05 -28.66
N ASP A 85 -2.27 -0.98 -27.32
CA ASP A 85 -2.18 -2.17 -26.47
C ASP A 85 -3.37 -3.12 -26.74
N LYS A 86 -3.09 -4.26 -27.37
CA LYS A 86 -4.08 -5.29 -27.71
C LYS A 86 -4.38 -6.25 -26.55
N THR A 87 -3.65 -6.16 -25.44
CA THR A 87 -3.89 -6.98 -24.26
C THR A 87 -5.11 -6.50 -23.45
N GLY A 88 -5.68 -5.33 -23.82
CA GLY A 88 -6.76 -4.68 -23.12
C GLY A 88 -6.35 -4.15 -21.73
N GLY A 89 -5.05 -3.98 -21.51
CA GLY A 89 -4.52 -3.49 -20.23
C GLY A 89 -4.64 -4.48 -19.07
N GLN A 90 -4.90 -5.76 -19.32
CA GLN A 90 -5.09 -6.77 -18.27
C GLN A 90 -3.84 -7.64 -18.07
N TRP A 91 -2.70 -7.00 -17.90
CA TRP A 91 -1.42 -7.68 -17.67
C TRP A 91 -1.09 -7.92 -16.18
N LEU A 92 -1.83 -7.28 -15.26
CA LEU A 92 -1.78 -7.56 -13.82
C LEU A 92 -3.09 -8.22 -13.38
N SER A 93 -2.99 -9.38 -12.78
CA SER A 93 -4.18 -10.17 -12.43
C SER A 93 -4.18 -10.72 -11.01
N LYS A 94 -3.08 -10.57 -10.28
CA LYS A 94 -2.91 -11.13 -8.94
C LYS A 94 -2.50 -10.05 -7.95
N PHE A 95 -2.93 -10.23 -6.69
CA PHE A 95 -2.53 -9.39 -5.57
C PHE A 95 -1.88 -10.25 -4.49
N SER A 96 -0.90 -9.67 -3.81
CA SER A 96 -0.44 -10.22 -2.55
C SER A 96 -1.54 -10.09 -1.49
N PRO A 97 -1.52 -10.90 -0.42
CA PRO A 97 -2.38 -10.65 0.74
C PRO A 97 -2.20 -9.23 1.27
N ILE A 98 -3.31 -8.61 1.65
CA ILE A 98 -3.32 -7.29 2.28
C ILE A 98 -2.60 -7.36 3.62
N ARG A 99 -1.76 -6.36 3.89
CA ARG A 99 -1.20 -6.06 5.20
C ARG A 99 -1.75 -4.73 5.67
N PHE A 100 -2.50 -4.73 6.77
CA PHE A 100 -2.96 -3.51 7.41
C PHE A 100 -1.82 -2.83 8.16
N ASN A 101 -1.82 -1.50 8.13
CA ASN A 101 -0.86 -0.63 8.80
C ASN A 101 -1.62 0.31 9.75
N LYS A 102 -1.04 0.57 10.92
CA LYS A 102 -1.56 1.47 11.93
C LYS A 102 -0.47 2.41 12.39
N CYS A 103 -0.58 3.67 12.00
CA CYS A 103 0.35 4.72 12.36
C CYS A 103 -0.25 5.53 13.51
N LYS A 104 0.32 5.40 14.71
CA LYS A 104 -0.05 6.13 15.92
C LYS A 104 0.86 7.34 16.10
N VAL A 105 0.47 8.26 16.98
CA VAL A 105 1.32 9.38 17.36
C VAL A 105 2.74 8.92 17.69
N GLY A 106 3.73 9.59 17.09
CA GLY A 106 5.16 9.28 17.22
C GLY A 106 5.66 8.14 16.33
N THR A 107 4.79 7.55 15.48
CA THR A 107 5.21 6.49 14.54
C THR A 107 5.14 6.93 13.08
N MET A 108 5.95 6.30 12.24
CA MET A 108 6.15 6.64 10.82
C MET A 108 6.49 5.40 10.00
N MET A 109 6.60 5.57 8.69
CA MET A 109 7.27 4.64 7.78
C MET A 109 8.39 5.41 7.09
N ARG A 110 9.64 5.10 7.42
CA ARG A 110 10.81 5.77 6.82
C ARG A 110 10.87 5.59 5.31
N LYS A 111 11.57 6.51 4.64
CA LYS A 111 11.78 6.50 3.18
C LYS A 111 12.42 5.18 2.74
N HIS A 112 11.83 4.53 1.76
CA HIS A 112 12.27 3.24 1.24
C HIS A 112 11.77 3.02 -0.19
N TYR A 113 12.23 1.94 -0.78
CA TYR A 113 11.73 1.37 -2.03
C TYR A 113 11.11 0.02 -1.75
N ASP A 114 10.07 -0.32 -2.51
CA ASP A 114 9.50 -1.67 -2.49
C ASP A 114 10.28 -2.63 -3.38
N HIS A 115 10.41 -3.85 -2.92
CA HIS A 115 10.81 -5.04 -3.71
C HIS A 115 12.09 -4.93 -4.55
N ILE A 116 13.06 -4.12 -4.16
CA ILE A 116 14.34 -4.03 -4.87
C ILE A 116 15.19 -5.32 -4.75
N HIS A 117 14.86 -6.20 -3.82
CA HIS A 117 15.58 -7.43 -3.52
C HIS A 117 14.68 -8.66 -3.37
N SER A 118 13.38 -8.55 -3.68
CA SER A 118 12.45 -9.66 -3.44
C SER A 118 11.67 -10.04 -4.69
N ILE A 119 11.53 -11.34 -4.87
CA ILE A 119 10.68 -11.96 -5.88
C ILE A 119 9.66 -12.80 -5.11
N PHE A 120 8.39 -12.74 -5.50
CA PHE A 120 7.42 -13.70 -4.99
C PHE A 120 7.72 -15.08 -5.57
N ASP A 121 7.77 -16.07 -4.69
CA ASP A 121 8.02 -17.49 -5.04
C ASP A 121 6.99 -18.42 -4.39
N GLY A 122 7.15 -19.73 -4.57
CA GLY A 122 6.23 -20.71 -4.03
C GLY A 122 4.81 -20.56 -4.58
N LYS A 123 3.83 -20.30 -3.70
CA LYS A 123 2.42 -20.13 -4.09
C LYS A 123 2.12 -18.77 -4.74
N MET A 124 2.94 -17.75 -4.49
CA MET A 124 2.81 -16.40 -5.04
C MET A 124 3.99 -16.15 -5.99
N LYS A 125 4.05 -16.86 -7.10
CA LYS A 125 5.12 -16.65 -8.09
C LYS A 125 4.89 -15.38 -8.87
N GLY A 126 5.92 -14.54 -8.97
CA GLY A 126 5.92 -13.33 -9.78
C GLY A 126 6.84 -12.25 -9.24
N VAL A 127 6.98 -11.19 -10.01
CA VAL A 127 7.69 -9.97 -9.61
C VAL A 127 6.64 -8.91 -9.30
N PRO A 128 6.66 -8.31 -8.11
CA PRO A 128 5.76 -7.18 -7.81
C PRO A 128 6.02 -6.04 -8.79
N LEU A 129 5.00 -5.61 -9.50
CA LEU A 129 5.08 -4.54 -10.51
C LEU A 129 4.44 -3.24 -10.04
N VAL A 130 3.37 -3.33 -9.26
CA VAL A 130 2.64 -2.16 -8.76
C VAL A 130 2.46 -2.27 -7.25
N SER A 131 2.89 -1.24 -6.54
CA SER A 131 2.59 -1.03 -5.12
C SER A 131 1.19 -0.42 -4.99
N ILE A 132 0.41 -0.95 -4.06
CA ILE A 132 -0.97 -0.55 -3.78
C ILE A 132 -1.05 -0.12 -2.32
N VAL A 133 -1.44 1.12 -2.08
CA VAL A 133 -1.63 1.68 -0.73
C VAL A 133 -3.05 2.20 -0.59
N GLY A 134 -3.85 1.62 0.31
CA GLY A 134 -5.20 2.09 0.58
C GLY A 134 -5.27 2.91 1.86
N ASN A 135 -6.03 4.01 1.85
CA ASN A 135 -6.27 4.85 3.02
C ASN A 135 -7.66 4.61 3.59
N LEU A 136 -7.76 4.29 4.88
CA LEU A 136 -9.03 3.86 5.50
C LEU A 136 -9.72 4.95 6.33
N ASN A 137 -9.00 6.03 6.73
CA ASN A 137 -9.56 7.15 7.51
C ASN A 137 -8.83 8.46 7.23
N GLU A 138 -9.38 9.56 7.73
CA GLU A 138 -8.81 10.92 7.61
C GLU A 138 -8.75 11.67 8.94
N ASP A 139 -9.15 11.06 10.05
CA ASP A 139 -9.21 11.65 11.38
C ASP A 139 -7.86 11.60 12.12
N TYR A 140 -6.81 12.08 11.44
CA TYR A 140 -5.44 12.16 11.95
C TYR A 140 -4.73 13.42 11.43
N GLU A 141 -3.61 13.79 12.08
CA GLU A 141 -2.68 14.83 11.62
C GLU A 141 -1.26 14.27 11.51
N GLY A 142 -0.45 14.78 10.59
CA GLY A 142 0.79 14.14 10.19
C GLY A 142 0.50 12.89 9.33
N SER A 143 1.40 11.94 9.32
CA SER A 143 1.27 10.72 8.52
C SER A 143 1.03 10.98 7.02
N GLU A 144 1.55 12.08 6.48
CA GLU A 144 1.48 12.39 5.06
C GLU A 144 2.22 11.31 4.26
N PHE A 145 1.60 10.88 3.18
CA PHE A 145 2.25 9.97 2.24
C PHE A 145 3.03 10.78 1.21
N HIS A 146 4.33 10.56 1.16
CA HIS A 146 5.20 11.14 0.14
C HIS A 146 5.67 10.05 -0.82
N CYS A 147 5.56 10.32 -2.11
CA CYS A 147 6.15 9.49 -3.16
C CYS A 147 7.05 10.36 -4.03
N ARG A 148 8.33 9.98 -4.13
CA ARG A 148 9.38 10.85 -4.65
C ARG A 148 9.44 12.12 -3.80
N ASP A 149 9.31 13.29 -4.39
CA ASP A 149 9.35 14.58 -3.71
C ASP A 149 7.96 15.25 -3.61
N LYS A 150 6.88 14.47 -3.83
CA LYS A 150 5.50 14.96 -3.80
C LYS A 150 4.72 14.36 -2.65
N GLU A 151 4.01 15.21 -1.92
CA GLU A 151 2.95 14.79 -1.00
C GLU A 151 1.76 14.30 -1.81
N ILE A 152 1.27 13.11 -1.48
CA ILE A 152 0.06 12.53 -2.07
C ILE A 152 -1.06 12.56 -1.04
N LYS A 153 -2.01 13.46 -1.23
CA LYS A 153 -3.18 13.58 -0.35
C LYS A 153 -4.14 12.43 -0.59
N LEU A 154 -4.43 11.68 0.46
CA LEU A 154 -5.31 10.51 0.40
C LEU A 154 -6.53 10.73 1.29
N LYS A 155 -7.71 10.51 0.73
CA LYS A 155 -9.00 10.50 1.42
C LYS A 155 -9.39 9.09 1.84
N THR A 156 -10.38 9.00 2.72
CA THR A 156 -11.00 7.71 3.10
C THR A 156 -11.54 7.00 1.86
N GLY A 157 -11.09 5.77 1.65
CA GLY A 157 -11.45 4.95 0.50
C GLY A 157 -10.56 5.09 -0.73
N ASP A 158 -9.55 5.95 -0.67
CA ASP A 158 -8.57 6.08 -1.76
C ASP A 158 -7.62 4.89 -1.79
N ILE A 159 -7.30 4.47 -3.00
CA ILE A 159 -6.22 3.55 -3.34
C ILE A 159 -5.21 4.30 -4.19
N LEU A 160 -4.00 4.43 -3.67
CA LEU A 160 -2.83 4.92 -4.37
C LEU A 160 -2.10 3.74 -5.00
N MET A 161 -1.70 3.89 -6.26
CA MET A 161 -0.94 2.91 -7.03
C MET A 161 0.24 3.58 -7.72
N PHE A 162 1.38 2.91 -7.72
CA PHE A 162 2.61 3.36 -8.40
C PHE A 162 3.53 2.15 -8.69
N PRO A 163 4.46 2.26 -9.65
CA PRO A 163 5.39 1.18 -9.96
C PRO A 163 6.24 0.79 -8.75
N SER A 164 6.36 -0.52 -8.51
CA SER A 164 7.06 -1.10 -7.35
C SER A 164 8.55 -1.26 -7.65
N ASN A 165 9.29 -0.15 -7.78
CA ASN A 165 10.72 -0.16 -8.09
C ASN A 165 11.47 1.03 -7.47
N PHE A 166 12.79 1.07 -7.66
CA PHE A 166 13.69 2.07 -7.07
C PHE A 166 13.44 3.51 -7.53
N MET A 167 12.71 3.74 -8.61
CA MET A 167 12.37 5.09 -9.08
C MET A 167 11.27 5.76 -8.26
N TYR A 168 10.58 5.01 -7.40
CA TYR A 168 9.48 5.49 -6.57
C TYR A 168 9.77 5.33 -5.07
N PRO A 169 10.80 6.05 -4.55
CA PRO A 169 11.02 6.12 -3.11
C PRO A 169 9.82 6.76 -2.45
N HIS A 170 9.38 6.20 -1.33
CA HIS A 170 8.21 6.70 -0.62
C HIS A 170 8.32 6.54 0.88
N GLU A 171 7.55 7.33 1.59
CA GLU A 171 7.52 7.37 3.05
C GLU A 171 6.15 7.79 3.58
N VAL A 172 5.94 7.55 4.85
CA VAL A 172 4.84 8.15 5.63
C VAL A 172 5.49 8.92 6.77
N THR A 173 5.22 10.24 6.84
CA THR A 173 5.75 11.11 7.89
C THR A 173 5.23 10.70 9.27
N GLU A 174 5.79 11.27 10.32
CA GLU A 174 5.38 10.99 11.69
C GLU A 174 3.91 11.41 11.91
N CYS A 175 3.13 10.54 12.53
CA CYS A 175 1.79 10.86 12.99
C CYS A 175 1.88 11.78 14.21
N THR A 176 1.23 12.95 14.16
CA THR A 176 1.25 13.95 15.23
C THR A 176 0.00 13.97 16.08
N LYS A 177 -1.14 13.49 15.51
CA LYS A 177 -2.41 13.41 16.23
C LYS A 177 -3.30 12.30 15.64
N GLY A 178 -4.08 11.65 16.49
CA GLY A 178 -5.00 10.59 16.06
C GLY A 178 -4.29 9.28 15.71
N THR A 179 -4.83 8.57 14.76
CA THR A 179 -4.27 7.31 14.25
C THR A 179 -4.65 7.13 12.78
N ARG A 180 -3.66 6.99 11.91
CA ARG A 180 -3.90 6.64 10.51
C ARG A 180 -3.98 5.13 10.35
N TYR A 181 -5.06 4.68 9.71
CA TYR A 181 -5.24 3.31 9.26
C TYR A 181 -5.11 3.24 7.75
N SER A 182 -4.28 2.33 7.29
CA SER A 182 -4.06 2.09 5.87
C SER A 182 -3.78 0.61 5.62
N PHE A 183 -3.63 0.24 4.37
CA PHE A 183 -3.16 -1.10 4.02
C PHE A 183 -2.21 -1.03 2.83
N VAL A 184 -1.43 -2.08 2.66
CA VAL A 184 -0.59 -2.29 1.48
C VAL A 184 -0.85 -3.66 0.87
N SER A 185 -0.71 -3.72 -0.44
CA SER A 185 -0.69 -4.93 -1.25
C SER A 185 0.17 -4.66 -2.49
N TRP A 186 0.49 -5.68 -3.24
CA TRP A 186 1.26 -5.57 -4.48
C TRP A 186 0.61 -6.38 -5.58
N ALA A 187 0.55 -5.81 -6.79
CA ALA A 187 0.07 -6.50 -7.97
C ALA A 187 1.23 -7.05 -8.82
N PHE A 188 1.01 -8.20 -9.46
CA PHE A 188 1.98 -8.92 -10.28
C PHE A 188 1.31 -9.84 -11.30
#